data_80b92b4c579fb364b86421f3a18ef80c
#
_entry.id   80b92b4c579fb364b86421f3a18ef80c
#
_cell.length_a   1.000
_cell.length_b   1.000
_cell.length_c   1.000
_cell.angle_alpha   90.00
_cell.angle_beta   90.00
_cell.angle_gamma   90.00
#
_symmetry.space_group_name_H-M   'P 1'
#
loop_
_entity.id
_entity.type
_entity.pdbx_description
1 polymer ?
#
loop_
_entity_poly.entity_id
_entity_poly.type
_entity_poly.pdbx_seq_one_letter_code
_entity_poly.pdbx_strand_id
1 'polypeptide(L)'
;MRARLRQSFRLLVPVLAGAVGLTAMGLLPAPIHAQQPGDTVLITPRGRYHASGIQKAILGPGYRELWAIPIPVEVLDLATFGGGLEPLRLGGGQQTRSLRFQGGDGQVYTFRSIDKDVSRGMDPHLRGTVAEDVLQDQISSLLPLSAMVVSPLLDSAGVFNPGPTLVVMPDDPALREFREGFAGMLGWVEVRPDEADDDPDAGFAGAERVISSPRLFERLEEGSDNQVDPRAFLRARLMDFLVGDWDRHPDQWRWAGFTEEVAGRETLVFSPVPRDRDWALARIDGLLGLVAPLPWPQYVGFDEGYPSPFRISWNGRGLDRRFLAGLSRDDFRDETEALMEAVTPEVIDAAVGTLPGPYFEVIGEDLTNKLKARREALPEFVEDYYGLLAGWVDVEATDEDEWVTVRHGADGDEDAVQVRIFDMQDGEPRAEPWFDRTFVGDETNEVRLYLMGGEDEVQGEGEAR
;
A
#
# COMPACT_ATOMS: atom_id res chain seq x y z
N MET A 1 26.10 -5.68 -10.71
CA MET A 1 26.06 -6.95 -9.95
C MET A 1 24.64 -7.53 -10.00
N ARG A 2 24.16 -7.80 -11.24
CA ARG A 2 22.80 -8.27 -11.56
C ARG A 2 22.81 -9.79 -11.69
N ALA A 3 22.56 -10.52 -10.64
CA ALA A 3 22.08 -11.91 -10.64
C ALA A 3 22.18 -12.53 -9.24
N ARG A 4 21.14 -12.42 -8.41
CA ARG A 4 20.89 -13.38 -7.29
C ARG A 4 19.68 -12.97 -6.42
N LEU A 5 18.52 -12.78 -7.04
CA LEU A 5 17.24 -12.71 -6.32
C LEU A 5 16.21 -13.68 -6.94
N ARG A 6 16.68 -14.81 -7.45
CA ARG A 6 15.81 -15.91 -7.94
C ARG A 6 16.17 -17.25 -7.31
N GLN A 7 16.24 -17.32 -5.98
CA GLN A 7 16.35 -18.62 -5.29
C GLN A 7 15.92 -18.47 -3.83
N SER A 8 14.63 -18.51 -3.55
CA SER A 8 14.12 -18.86 -2.23
C SER A 8 12.66 -19.36 -2.25
N PHE A 9 12.20 -19.96 -3.35
CA PHE A 9 10.90 -20.64 -3.41
C PHE A 9 11.06 -22.14 -3.65
N ARG A 10 11.93 -22.79 -2.90
CA ARG A 10 11.94 -24.26 -2.84
C ARG A 10 12.14 -24.72 -1.42
N LEU A 11 11.18 -25.52 -0.97
CA LEU A 11 11.16 -26.36 0.24
C LEU A 11 10.29 -25.81 1.38
N LEU A 12 9.10 -26.35 1.49
CA LEU A 12 8.57 -27.17 2.58
C LEU A 12 7.04 -27.20 2.50
N VAL A 13 6.53 -28.13 1.71
CA VAL A 13 5.22 -28.72 1.96
C VAL A 13 5.43 -30.24 1.93
N PRO A 14 5.57 -30.87 3.07
CA PRO A 14 4.90 -32.13 3.23
C PRO A 14 4.02 -32.13 4.47
N VAL A 15 2.92 -32.85 4.33
CA VAL A 15 2.04 -33.39 5.37
C VAL A 15 0.87 -32.51 5.75
N LEU A 16 -0.22 -32.68 5.00
CA LEU A 16 -1.54 -33.02 5.54
C LEU A 16 -2.46 -33.45 4.38
N ALA A 17 -2.24 -34.66 3.86
CA ALA A 17 -3.19 -35.31 2.98
C ALA A 17 -4.22 -36.04 3.87
N GLY A 18 -5.31 -35.36 4.14
CA GLY A 18 -6.52 -35.95 4.71
C GLY A 18 -7.69 -35.60 3.79
N ALA A 19 -8.16 -36.59 3.03
CA ALA A 19 -9.23 -36.46 2.07
C ALA A 19 -10.52 -35.90 2.68
N VAL A 20 -10.96 -34.73 2.21
CA VAL A 20 -12.36 -34.28 2.32
C VAL A 20 -12.85 -34.03 0.90
N GLY A 21 -13.55 -35.02 0.36
CA GLY A 21 -14.29 -34.84 -0.88
C GLY A 21 -15.45 -33.85 -0.69
N LEU A 22 -15.40 -32.72 -1.36
CA LEU A 22 -16.47 -31.75 -1.46
C LEU A 22 -17.08 -31.81 -2.86
N THR A 23 -18.31 -32.31 -2.93
CA THR A 23 -19.19 -32.11 -4.08
C THR A 23 -19.72 -30.67 -4.04
N ALA A 24 -19.16 -29.80 -4.86
CA ALA A 24 -19.68 -28.49 -5.12
C ALA A 24 -20.87 -28.56 -6.08
N MET A 25 -22.09 -28.43 -5.57
CA MET A 25 -23.26 -28.12 -6.38
C MET A 25 -23.24 -26.63 -6.70
N GLY A 26 -22.85 -26.28 -7.92
CA GLY A 26 -22.87 -24.90 -8.41
C GLY A 26 -24.31 -24.38 -8.53
N LEU A 27 -24.66 -23.41 -7.69
CA LEU A 27 -25.79 -22.53 -7.93
C LEU A 27 -25.41 -21.57 -9.07
N LEU A 28 -26.05 -21.72 -10.22
CA LEU A 28 -25.99 -20.74 -11.30
C LEU A 28 -26.53 -19.41 -10.77
N PRO A 29 -25.88 -18.28 -11.05
CA PRO A 29 -26.43 -16.97 -10.70
C PRO A 29 -27.79 -16.78 -11.39
N ALA A 30 -28.73 -16.22 -10.64
CA ALA A 30 -30.04 -15.83 -11.18
C ALA A 30 -29.85 -14.89 -12.38
N PRO A 31 -30.74 -14.94 -13.40
CA PRO A 31 -30.63 -14.07 -14.56
C PRO A 31 -30.69 -12.60 -14.10
N ILE A 32 -29.65 -11.87 -14.39
CA ILE A 32 -29.57 -10.42 -14.14
C ILE A 32 -30.60 -9.80 -15.10
N HIS A 33 -31.69 -9.27 -14.55
CA HIS A 33 -32.56 -8.39 -15.32
C HIS A 33 -31.71 -7.20 -15.78
N ALA A 34 -31.93 -6.73 -16.99
CA ALA A 34 -31.25 -5.56 -17.56
C ALA A 34 -31.31 -4.41 -16.54
N GLN A 35 -30.19 -4.17 -15.85
CA GLN A 35 -30.05 -3.13 -14.85
C GLN A 35 -29.77 -1.84 -15.59
N GLN A 36 -30.53 -0.78 -15.29
CA GLN A 36 -30.29 0.52 -15.91
C GLN A 36 -29.17 1.25 -15.15
N PRO A 37 -28.35 2.04 -15.86
CA PRO A 37 -27.37 2.92 -15.23
C PRO A 37 -28.01 3.79 -14.14
N GLY A 38 -27.35 3.88 -12.96
CA GLY A 38 -27.87 4.60 -11.80
C GLY A 38 -28.89 3.85 -10.93
N ASP A 39 -29.33 2.65 -11.33
CA ASP A 39 -30.17 1.82 -10.47
C ASP A 39 -29.37 1.27 -9.29
N THR A 40 -30.02 1.16 -8.13
CA THR A 40 -29.45 0.43 -6.97
C THR A 40 -29.89 -1.01 -7.01
N VAL A 41 -28.95 -1.94 -6.93
CA VAL A 41 -29.20 -3.38 -6.95
C VAL A 41 -28.65 -4.06 -5.71
N LEU A 42 -29.33 -5.12 -5.28
CA LEU A 42 -28.83 -5.98 -4.19
C LEU A 42 -27.89 -7.03 -4.78
N ILE A 43 -26.64 -7.00 -4.36
CA ILE A 43 -25.60 -7.92 -4.83
C ILE A 43 -24.77 -8.47 -3.67
N THR A 44 -24.39 -9.73 -3.73
CA THR A 44 -23.42 -10.32 -2.79
C THR A 44 -22.02 -10.28 -3.39
N PRO A 45 -20.97 -9.91 -2.62
CA PRO A 45 -19.59 -9.97 -3.12
C PRO A 45 -19.22 -11.36 -3.65
N ARG A 46 -19.44 -12.41 -2.89
CA ARG A 46 -19.39 -13.81 -3.34
C ARG A 46 -19.83 -14.82 -2.28
N GLY A 47 -20.79 -15.69 -2.62
CA GLY A 47 -21.34 -16.69 -1.70
C GLY A 47 -20.49 -17.97 -1.52
N ARG A 48 -19.26 -18.06 -2.06
CA ARG A 48 -18.48 -19.32 -2.09
C ARG A 48 -17.63 -19.62 -0.84
N TYR A 49 -17.57 -18.71 0.14
CA TYR A 49 -16.70 -18.86 1.30
C TYR A 49 -17.36 -19.54 2.51
N HIS A 50 -18.44 -20.31 2.28
CA HIS A 50 -19.02 -21.15 3.32
C HIS A 50 -18.04 -22.23 3.75
N ALA A 51 -17.86 -22.39 5.07
CA ALA A 51 -16.91 -23.33 5.63
C ALA A 51 -17.53 -24.15 6.77
N SER A 52 -17.13 -25.42 6.89
CA SER A 52 -17.48 -26.27 8.04
C SER A 52 -16.82 -25.77 9.32
N GLY A 53 -17.30 -26.25 10.49
CA GLY A 53 -16.67 -25.90 11.77
C GLY A 53 -15.18 -26.28 11.84
N ILE A 54 -14.79 -27.42 11.28
CA ILE A 54 -13.39 -27.86 11.23
C ILE A 54 -12.55 -26.93 10.34
N GLN A 55 -13.09 -26.58 9.18
CA GLN A 55 -12.41 -25.66 8.25
C GLN A 55 -12.21 -24.27 8.89
N LYS A 56 -13.24 -23.75 9.59
CA LYS A 56 -13.12 -22.49 10.34
C LYS A 56 -12.09 -22.56 11.46
N ALA A 57 -11.96 -23.71 12.14
CA ALA A 57 -10.95 -23.89 13.18
C ALA A 57 -9.52 -23.87 12.62
N ILE A 58 -9.31 -24.41 11.42
CA ILE A 58 -7.98 -24.48 10.77
C ILE A 58 -7.66 -23.19 10.02
N LEU A 59 -8.55 -22.72 9.15
CA LEU A 59 -8.32 -21.60 8.24
C LEU A 59 -8.86 -20.25 8.74
N GLY A 60 -9.58 -20.28 9.87
CA GLY A 60 -10.18 -19.13 10.48
C GLY A 60 -11.63 -18.84 10.01
N PRO A 61 -12.43 -18.20 10.87
CA PRO A 61 -13.73 -17.65 10.49
C PRO A 61 -13.60 -16.47 9.52
N GLY A 62 -12.57 -15.62 9.66
CA GLY A 62 -12.37 -14.45 8.80
C GLY A 62 -13.63 -13.58 8.69
N TYR A 63 -13.86 -13.02 7.50
CA TYR A 63 -15.07 -12.26 7.14
C TYR A 63 -16.03 -13.03 6.23
N ARG A 64 -16.02 -14.38 6.29
CA ARG A 64 -16.83 -15.25 5.41
C ARG A 64 -18.31 -14.88 5.35
N GLU A 65 -18.87 -14.44 6.48
CA GLU A 65 -20.25 -14.01 6.58
C GLU A 65 -20.50 -12.79 5.70
N LEU A 66 -19.64 -11.78 5.74
CA LEU A 66 -19.77 -10.56 4.97
C LEU A 66 -19.71 -10.82 3.45
N TRP A 67 -18.91 -11.80 3.01
CA TRP A 67 -18.86 -12.19 1.61
C TRP A 67 -20.19 -12.73 1.08
N ALA A 68 -21.09 -13.19 1.95
CA ALA A 68 -22.39 -13.75 1.61
C ALA A 68 -23.56 -12.79 1.85
N ILE A 69 -23.33 -11.65 2.52
CA ILE A 69 -24.39 -10.67 2.80
C ILE A 69 -24.69 -9.84 1.55
N PRO A 70 -25.95 -9.78 1.08
CA PRO A 70 -26.33 -8.89 0.00
C PRO A 70 -26.30 -7.43 0.45
N ILE A 71 -25.73 -6.57 -0.38
CA ILE A 71 -25.60 -5.13 -0.16
C ILE A 71 -26.21 -4.35 -1.30
N PRO A 72 -26.81 -3.17 -1.05
CA PRO A 72 -27.27 -2.26 -2.09
C PRO A 72 -26.06 -1.57 -2.72
N VAL A 73 -25.94 -1.63 -4.04
CA VAL A 73 -24.84 -1.02 -4.80
C VAL A 73 -25.39 -0.40 -6.07
N GLU A 74 -24.90 0.77 -6.43
CA GLU A 74 -25.27 1.46 -7.67
C GLU A 74 -24.67 0.78 -8.91
N VAL A 75 -25.46 0.72 -9.97
CA VAL A 75 -24.99 0.31 -11.29
C VAL A 75 -24.24 1.49 -11.92
N LEU A 76 -23.00 1.27 -12.32
CA LEU A 76 -22.14 2.30 -12.93
C LEU A 76 -22.81 2.89 -14.18
N ASP A 77 -22.96 4.20 -14.19
CA ASP A 77 -23.37 4.93 -15.39
C ASP A 77 -22.15 5.30 -16.22
N LEU A 78 -21.88 4.51 -17.27
CA LEU A 78 -20.75 4.75 -18.16
C LEU A 78 -20.87 6.06 -18.95
N ALA A 79 -22.09 6.61 -19.08
CA ALA A 79 -22.30 7.83 -19.87
C ALA A 79 -21.96 9.10 -19.09
N THR A 80 -22.08 9.07 -17.75
CA THR A 80 -21.93 10.28 -16.91
C THR A 80 -20.74 10.23 -15.96
N PHE A 81 -20.35 9.05 -15.48
CA PHE A 81 -19.21 8.90 -14.57
C PHE A 81 -17.93 9.40 -15.25
N GLY A 82 -17.15 10.25 -14.57
CA GLY A 82 -15.90 10.80 -15.10
C GLY A 82 -16.06 11.54 -16.43
N GLY A 83 -17.23 12.16 -16.67
CA GLY A 83 -17.53 12.82 -17.95
C GLY A 83 -17.85 11.87 -19.11
N GLY A 84 -18.05 10.59 -18.82
CA GLY A 84 -18.28 9.49 -19.77
C GLY A 84 -17.07 8.58 -19.89
N LEU A 85 -17.28 7.28 -19.63
CA LEU A 85 -16.22 6.26 -19.61
C LEU A 85 -16.17 5.48 -20.93
N GLU A 86 -15.03 5.52 -21.60
CA GLU A 86 -14.73 4.66 -22.74
C GLU A 86 -13.75 3.54 -22.36
N PRO A 87 -14.10 2.24 -22.60
CA PRO A 87 -13.21 1.14 -22.27
C PRO A 87 -11.96 1.14 -23.17
N LEU A 88 -10.78 1.05 -22.57
CA LEU A 88 -9.49 1.06 -23.26
C LEU A 88 -8.92 -0.34 -23.45
N ARG A 89 -8.62 -1.01 -22.33
CA ARG A 89 -7.92 -2.31 -22.33
C ARG A 89 -8.06 -3.01 -20.98
N LEU A 90 -7.78 -4.30 -20.98
CA LEU A 90 -7.67 -5.06 -19.72
C LEU A 90 -6.51 -4.51 -18.89
N GLY A 91 -6.72 -4.42 -17.59
CA GLY A 91 -5.66 -4.09 -16.63
C GLY A 91 -4.76 -5.30 -16.32
N GLY A 92 -3.59 -5.01 -15.74
CA GLY A 92 -2.56 -6.00 -15.40
C GLY A 92 -2.72 -6.66 -14.02
N GLY A 93 -3.91 -6.77 -13.45
CA GLY A 93 -4.12 -7.40 -12.13
C GLY A 93 -3.74 -8.89 -12.15
N GLN A 94 -2.95 -9.36 -11.16
CA GLN A 94 -2.57 -10.76 -11.07
C GLN A 94 -3.73 -11.65 -10.61
N GLN A 95 -4.52 -11.20 -9.64
CA GLN A 95 -5.61 -11.96 -9.04
C GLN A 95 -7.00 -11.36 -9.32
N THR A 96 -7.11 -10.04 -9.57
CA THR A 96 -8.35 -9.34 -9.86
C THR A 96 -8.59 -9.21 -11.36
N ARG A 97 -9.87 -9.15 -11.77
CA ARG A 97 -10.23 -8.70 -13.10
C ARG A 97 -10.20 -7.17 -13.11
N SER A 98 -9.51 -6.60 -14.06
CA SER A 98 -9.35 -5.15 -14.15
C SER A 98 -9.58 -4.68 -15.58
N LEU A 99 -10.30 -3.55 -15.73
CA LEU A 99 -10.58 -2.89 -16.98
C LEU A 99 -10.25 -1.40 -16.85
N ARG A 100 -9.50 -0.86 -17.80
CA ARG A 100 -9.19 0.57 -17.85
C ARG A 100 -10.16 1.30 -18.73
N PHE A 101 -10.47 2.54 -18.35
CA PHE A 101 -11.33 3.44 -19.07
C PHE A 101 -10.66 4.79 -19.24
N GLN A 102 -10.92 5.44 -20.38
CA GLN A 102 -10.70 6.86 -20.57
C GLN A 102 -11.95 7.60 -20.11
N GLY A 103 -11.80 8.55 -19.19
CA GLY A 103 -12.87 9.48 -18.83
C GLY A 103 -12.93 10.67 -19.78
N GLY A 104 -14.13 11.21 -19.97
CA GLY A 104 -14.35 12.45 -20.71
C GLY A 104 -13.80 13.70 -20.02
N ASP A 105 -13.48 13.58 -18.74
CA ASP A 105 -12.78 14.58 -17.91
C ASP A 105 -11.25 14.56 -18.09
N GLY A 106 -10.74 13.72 -18.99
CA GLY A 106 -9.30 13.56 -19.23
C GLY A 106 -8.59 12.56 -18.34
N GLN A 107 -9.23 12.09 -17.25
CA GLN A 107 -8.63 11.13 -16.33
C GLN A 107 -8.73 9.68 -16.86
N VAL A 108 -7.77 8.85 -16.46
CA VAL A 108 -7.85 7.40 -16.68
C VAL A 108 -8.43 6.76 -15.43
N TYR A 109 -9.41 5.89 -15.62
CA TYR A 109 -10.06 5.14 -14.54
C TYR A 109 -9.72 3.66 -14.64
N THR A 110 -9.74 2.99 -13.49
CA THR A 110 -9.57 1.54 -13.42
C THR A 110 -10.73 0.93 -12.65
N PHE A 111 -11.45 0.02 -13.30
CA PHE A 111 -12.35 -0.89 -12.59
C PHE A 111 -11.59 -2.12 -12.14
N ARG A 112 -11.81 -2.57 -10.89
CA ARG A 112 -11.25 -3.79 -10.31
C ARG A 112 -12.34 -4.60 -9.62
N SER A 113 -12.42 -5.91 -9.93
CA SER A 113 -13.35 -6.80 -9.22
C SER A 113 -12.96 -6.93 -7.75
N ILE A 114 -13.96 -6.98 -6.85
CA ILE A 114 -13.74 -7.27 -5.42
C ILE A 114 -13.29 -8.72 -5.25
N ASP A 115 -13.97 -9.65 -5.94
CA ASP A 115 -13.59 -11.06 -5.85
C ASP A 115 -12.28 -11.32 -6.59
N LYS A 116 -11.41 -12.10 -5.93
CA LYS A 116 -10.08 -12.46 -6.40
C LYS A 116 -10.04 -13.93 -6.83
N ASP A 117 -9.29 -14.18 -7.87
CA ASP A 117 -8.98 -15.52 -8.36
C ASP A 117 -7.47 -15.74 -8.19
N VAL A 118 -7.09 -16.44 -7.13
CA VAL A 118 -5.68 -16.65 -6.80
C VAL A 118 -4.95 -17.50 -7.84
N SER A 119 -5.69 -18.33 -8.60
CA SER A 119 -5.09 -19.20 -9.64
C SER A 119 -4.38 -18.42 -10.73
N ARG A 120 -4.80 -17.16 -10.97
CA ARG A 120 -4.23 -16.32 -12.04
C ARG A 120 -2.82 -15.83 -11.72
N GLY A 121 -2.51 -15.57 -10.44
CA GLY A 121 -1.18 -15.13 -9.96
C GLY A 121 -0.29 -16.28 -9.44
N MET A 122 -0.82 -17.50 -9.39
CA MET A 122 -0.16 -18.65 -8.79
C MET A 122 0.76 -19.39 -9.79
N ASP A 123 1.84 -19.98 -9.26
CA ASP A 123 2.67 -20.91 -10.03
C ASP A 123 1.80 -22.01 -10.67
N PRO A 124 1.92 -22.25 -11.99
CA PRO A 124 1.12 -23.25 -12.68
C PRO A 124 1.14 -24.65 -12.05
N HIS A 125 2.23 -25.02 -11.37
CA HIS A 125 2.37 -26.32 -10.69
C HIS A 125 1.51 -26.45 -9.43
N LEU A 126 1.05 -25.35 -8.86
CA LEU A 126 0.18 -25.32 -7.68
C LEU A 126 -1.31 -25.25 -8.03
N ARG A 127 -1.64 -24.99 -9.31
CA ARG A 127 -3.03 -24.92 -9.78
C ARG A 127 -3.70 -26.28 -9.72
N GLY A 128 -4.97 -26.30 -9.28
CA GLY A 128 -5.74 -27.55 -9.10
C GLY A 128 -5.29 -28.36 -7.90
N THR A 129 -4.51 -27.81 -6.98
CA THR A 129 -4.06 -28.49 -5.76
C THR A 129 -4.72 -27.92 -4.50
N VAL A 130 -4.61 -28.66 -3.39
CA VAL A 130 -5.05 -28.18 -2.06
C VAL A 130 -4.43 -26.83 -1.68
N ALA A 131 -3.24 -26.52 -2.20
CA ALA A 131 -2.61 -25.21 -1.96
C ALA A 131 -3.41 -24.07 -2.60
N GLU A 132 -3.95 -24.27 -3.81
CA GLU A 132 -4.86 -23.30 -4.43
C GLU A 132 -6.14 -23.11 -3.61
N ASP A 133 -6.74 -24.22 -3.16
CA ASP A 133 -7.96 -24.17 -2.34
C ASP A 133 -7.73 -23.39 -1.04
N VAL A 134 -6.61 -23.62 -0.36
CA VAL A 134 -6.24 -22.90 0.87
C VAL A 134 -6.01 -21.42 0.60
N LEU A 135 -5.24 -21.07 -0.43
CA LEU A 135 -4.98 -19.67 -0.78
C LEU A 135 -6.26 -18.94 -1.23
N GLN A 136 -7.13 -19.62 -2.00
CA GLN A 136 -8.42 -19.05 -2.38
C GLN A 136 -9.32 -18.85 -1.16
N ASP A 137 -9.27 -19.76 -0.20
CA ASP A 137 -10.03 -19.67 1.05
C ASP A 137 -9.57 -18.47 1.90
N GLN A 138 -8.27 -18.12 1.86
CA GLN A 138 -7.71 -16.96 2.58
C GLN A 138 -8.25 -15.60 2.07
N ILE A 139 -8.81 -15.52 0.88
CA ILE A 139 -9.54 -14.32 0.43
C ILE A 139 -10.70 -13.99 1.38
N SER A 140 -11.26 -14.99 2.05
CA SER A 140 -12.29 -14.78 3.08
C SER A 140 -11.79 -14.05 4.34
N SER A 141 -10.47 -13.92 4.52
CA SER A 141 -9.86 -13.13 5.60
C SER A 141 -9.84 -11.64 5.29
N LEU A 142 -10.01 -11.26 4.02
CA LEU A 142 -10.06 -9.87 3.59
C LEU A 142 -11.46 -9.29 3.85
N LEU A 143 -11.50 -8.05 4.34
CA LEU A 143 -12.75 -7.30 4.42
C LEU A 143 -13.17 -6.89 3.00
N PRO A 144 -14.31 -7.35 2.46
CA PRO A 144 -14.67 -7.11 1.05
C PRO A 144 -14.76 -5.62 0.68
N LEU A 145 -15.07 -4.78 1.66
CA LEU A 145 -15.29 -3.34 1.49
C LEU A 145 -14.28 -2.49 2.28
N SER A 146 -13.07 -2.99 2.51
CA SER A 146 -12.01 -2.29 3.25
C SER A 146 -11.76 -0.87 2.71
N ALA A 147 -11.80 -0.68 1.41
CA ALA A 147 -11.57 0.61 0.79
C ALA A 147 -12.60 1.69 1.20
N MET A 148 -13.86 1.32 1.53
CA MET A 148 -14.85 2.28 2.04
C MET A 148 -14.45 2.89 3.37
N VAL A 149 -13.81 2.12 4.23
CA VAL A 149 -13.34 2.58 5.54
C VAL A 149 -11.99 3.28 5.41
N VAL A 150 -11.08 2.74 4.61
CA VAL A 150 -9.70 3.24 4.52
C VAL A 150 -9.62 4.55 3.75
N SER A 151 -10.40 4.72 2.67
CA SER A 151 -10.35 5.92 1.82
C SER A 151 -10.64 7.22 2.60
N PRO A 152 -11.72 7.34 3.40
CA PRO A 152 -11.95 8.55 4.19
C PRO A 152 -10.86 8.81 5.26
N LEU A 153 -10.24 7.77 5.79
CA LEU A 153 -9.12 7.92 6.74
C LEU A 153 -7.89 8.49 6.04
N LEU A 154 -7.57 8.02 4.81
CA LEU A 154 -6.47 8.55 4.01
C LEU A 154 -6.70 10.02 3.63
N ASP A 155 -7.93 10.35 3.21
CA ASP A 155 -8.31 11.73 2.87
C ASP A 155 -8.14 12.66 4.07
N SER A 156 -8.59 12.23 5.26
CA SER A 156 -8.44 13.00 6.50
C SER A 156 -6.97 13.19 6.88
N ALA A 157 -6.12 12.20 6.63
CA ALA A 157 -4.68 12.26 6.89
C ALA A 157 -3.90 13.04 5.82
N GLY A 158 -4.54 13.51 4.74
CA GLY A 158 -3.86 14.16 3.62
C GLY A 158 -2.95 13.21 2.83
N VAL A 159 -3.23 11.91 2.85
CA VAL A 159 -2.52 10.91 2.04
C VAL A 159 -3.24 10.75 0.72
N PHE A 160 -2.52 10.88 -0.39
CA PHE A 160 -3.10 10.70 -1.72
C PHE A 160 -3.87 9.39 -1.84
N ASN A 161 -5.06 9.48 -2.40
CA ASN A 161 -6.01 8.38 -2.47
C ASN A 161 -6.67 8.36 -3.85
N PRO A 162 -6.73 7.23 -4.57
CA PRO A 162 -7.37 7.14 -5.88
C PRO A 162 -8.90 7.28 -5.86
N GLY A 163 -9.53 7.47 -4.70
CA GLY A 163 -10.96 7.71 -4.57
C GLY A 163 -11.83 6.54 -5.06
N PRO A 164 -11.73 5.34 -4.50
CA PRO A 164 -12.45 4.16 -4.95
C PRO A 164 -13.96 4.31 -4.74
N THR A 165 -14.76 4.11 -5.79
CA THR A 165 -16.22 4.08 -5.74
C THR A 165 -16.71 2.65 -5.98
N LEU A 166 -17.57 2.14 -5.08
CA LEU A 166 -18.16 0.81 -5.18
C LEU A 166 -19.30 0.81 -6.21
N VAL A 167 -19.20 -0.04 -7.21
CA VAL A 167 -20.18 -0.11 -8.30
C VAL A 167 -20.42 -1.53 -8.79
N VAL A 168 -21.56 -1.73 -9.45
CA VAL A 168 -21.82 -2.89 -10.30
C VAL A 168 -21.62 -2.48 -11.76
N MET A 169 -20.78 -3.21 -12.49
CA MET A 169 -20.58 -2.97 -13.92
C MET A 169 -21.88 -3.23 -14.69
N PRO A 170 -22.37 -2.28 -15.50
CA PRO A 170 -23.62 -2.47 -16.24
C PRO A 170 -23.48 -3.55 -17.30
N ASP A 171 -24.62 -4.12 -17.72
CA ASP A 171 -24.72 -4.95 -18.91
C ASP A 171 -24.99 -4.03 -20.13
N ASP A 172 -23.98 -3.25 -20.54
CA ASP A 172 -24.09 -2.18 -21.53
C ASP A 172 -23.24 -2.48 -22.78
N PRO A 173 -23.80 -2.28 -24.02
CA PRO A 173 -23.06 -2.38 -25.26
C PRO A 173 -21.84 -1.46 -25.34
N ALA A 174 -21.80 -0.35 -24.59
CA ALA A 174 -20.65 0.56 -24.51
C ALA A 174 -19.37 -0.13 -24.02
N LEU A 175 -19.48 -1.24 -23.30
CA LEU A 175 -18.34 -2.08 -22.88
C LEU A 175 -17.69 -2.82 -24.06
N ARG A 176 -18.29 -2.86 -25.23
CA ARG A 176 -17.74 -3.48 -26.44
C ARG A 176 -17.40 -4.97 -26.18
N GLU A 177 -16.20 -5.42 -26.56
CA GLU A 177 -15.68 -6.78 -26.35
C GLU A 177 -15.50 -7.18 -24.89
N PHE A 178 -15.45 -6.21 -23.98
CA PHE A 178 -15.28 -6.48 -22.54
C PHE A 178 -16.59 -6.82 -21.82
N ARG A 179 -17.75 -6.60 -22.47
CA ARG A 179 -19.09 -6.77 -21.88
C ARG A 179 -19.28 -8.16 -21.25
N GLU A 180 -18.99 -9.23 -21.99
CA GLU A 180 -19.15 -10.61 -21.51
C GLU A 180 -18.30 -10.90 -20.26
N GLY A 181 -17.12 -10.29 -20.16
CA GLY A 181 -16.18 -10.50 -19.07
C GLY A 181 -16.45 -9.68 -17.81
N PHE A 182 -17.22 -8.58 -17.91
CA PHE A 182 -17.38 -7.61 -16.82
C PHE A 182 -18.83 -7.30 -16.43
N ALA A 183 -19.81 -7.51 -17.31
CA ALA A 183 -21.20 -7.22 -17.02
C ALA A 183 -21.69 -7.88 -15.72
N GLY A 184 -22.36 -7.12 -14.86
CA GLY A 184 -22.87 -7.55 -13.57
C GLY A 184 -21.81 -7.77 -12.49
N MET A 185 -20.56 -7.42 -12.74
CA MET A 185 -19.46 -7.61 -11.80
C MET A 185 -19.44 -6.49 -10.76
N LEU A 186 -19.34 -6.87 -9.47
CA LEU A 186 -19.12 -5.96 -8.36
C LEU A 186 -17.64 -5.59 -8.28
N GLY A 187 -17.35 -4.31 -8.18
CA GLY A 187 -15.97 -3.84 -8.13
C GLY A 187 -15.84 -2.38 -7.71
N TRP A 188 -14.60 -1.94 -7.71
CA TRP A 188 -14.19 -0.56 -7.47
C TRP A 188 -13.87 0.13 -8.78
N VAL A 189 -14.41 1.33 -9.00
CA VAL A 189 -13.88 2.28 -9.99
C VAL A 189 -13.09 3.33 -9.23
N GLU A 190 -11.86 3.56 -9.66
CA GLU A 190 -10.94 4.52 -9.04
C GLU A 190 -10.18 5.28 -10.11
N VAL A 191 -9.80 6.52 -9.82
CA VAL A 191 -8.85 7.24 -10.67
C VAL A 191 -7.54 6.46 -10.71
N ARG A 192 -7.01 6.26 -11.90
CA ARG A 192 -5.70 5.65 -12.04
C ARG A 192 -4.62 6.72 -11.86
N PRO A 193 -3.76 6.60 -10.84
CA PRO A 193 -2.57 7.45 -10.79
C PRO A 193 -1.65 7.08 -11.95
N ASP A 194 -1.65 7.92 -12.98
CA ASP A 194 -0.83 7.77 -14.19
C ASP A 194 -0.38 9.14 -14.68
N GLU A 195 0.67 9.19 -15.49
CA GLU A 195 1.09 10.42 -16.17
C GLU A 195 -0.01 10.84 -17.16
N ALA A 196 -0.29 12.13 -17.26
CA ALA A 196 -1.06 12.66 -18.39
C ALA A 196 -0.15 12.67 -19.62
N ASP A 197 -0.61 12.06 -20.72
CA ASP A 197 0.22 11.93 -21.92
C ASP A 197 0.54 13.28 -22.59
N ASP A 198 -0.34 14.31 -22.47
CA ASP A 198 -0.18 15.59 -23.17
C ASP A 198 -0.60 16.84 -22.37
N ASP A 199 -1.13 16.71 -21.14
CA ASP A 199 -1.60 17.83 -20.35
C ASP A 199 -1.19 17.67 -18.88
N PRO A 200 -0.23 18.47 -18.37
CA PRO A 200 0.21 18.42 -16.97
C PRO A 200 -0.93 18.66 -15.96
N ASP A 201 -1.94 19.46 -16.34
CA ASP A 201 -3.09 19.77 -15.49
C ASP A 201 -4.09 18.61 -15.40
N ALA A 202 -3.98 17.62 -16.30
CA ALA A 202 -4.81 16.41 -16.33
C ALA A 202 -4.17 15.25 -15.54
N GLY A 203 -2.94 15.41 -15.02
CA GLY A 203 -2.26 14.41 -14.19
C GLY A 203 -2.96 14.16 -12.85
N PHE A 204 -2.73 13.01 -12.25
CA PHE A 204 -3.27 12.66 -10.94
C PHE A 204 -2.89 13.72 -9.89
N ALA A 205 -3.90 14.35 -9.29
CA ALA A 205 -3.76 15.40 -8.27
C ALA A 205 -2.90 16.61 -8.72
N GLY A 206 -2.82 16.91 -10.02
CA GLY A 206 -1.99 18.00 -10.56
C GLY A 206 -0.48 17.70 -10.58
N ALA A 207 -0.10 16.42 -10.43
CA ALA A 207 1.31 16.03 -10.51
C ALA A 207 1.84 16.12 -11.95
N GLU A 208 3.04 16.66 -12.11
CA GLU A 208 3.73 16.70 -13.40
C GLU A 208 4.09 15.32 -13.92
N ARG A 209 4.34 14.39 -12.99
CA ARG A 209 4.67 13.00 -13.28
C ARG A 209 4.07 12.07 -12.26
N VAL A 210 3.67 10.88 -12.73
CA VAL A 210 3.28 9.76 -11.85
C VAL A 210 4.02 8.51 -12.30
N ILE A 211 4.94 8.03 -11.47
CA ILE A 211 5.83 6.94 -11.83
C ILE A 211 5.68 5.71 -10.91
N SER A 212 6.18 4.57 -11.36
CA SER A 212 6.28 3.34 -10.56
C SER A 212 7.53 3.35 -9.68
N SER A 213 7.57 2.53 -8.62
CA SER A 213 8.75 2.45 -7.74
C SER A 213 10.06 2.07 -8.47
N PRO A 214 10.09 1.16 -9.46
CA PRO A 214 11.32 0.93 -10.21
C PRO A 214 11.82 2.17 -10.97
N ARG A 215 10.91 2.95 -11.53
CA ARG A 215 11.26 4.22 -12.21
C ARG A 215 11.71 5.28 -11.22
N LEU A 216 11.10 5.32 -10.02
CA LEU A 216 11.53 6.23 -8.96
C LEU A 216 12.98 5.92 -8.55
N PHE A 217 13.31 4.63 -8.34
CA PHE A 217 14.68 4.25 -7.98
C PHE A 217 15.68 4.66 -9.04
N GLU A 218 15.38 4.45 -10.32
CA GLU A 218 16.22 4.90 -11.44
C GLU A 218 16.45 6.43 -11.36
N ARG A 219 15.39 7.21 -11.08
CA ARG A 219 15.48 8.67 -10.98
C ARG A 219 16.28 9.17 -9.77
N LEU A 220 16.09 8.52 -8.61
CA LEU A 220 16.83 8.86 -7.41
C LEU A 220 18.33 8.49 -7.50
N GLU A 221 18.67 7.51 -8.35
CA GLU A 221 20.04 7.16 -8.67
C GLU A 221 20.65 8.13 -9.70
N GLU A 222 19.85 8.67 -10.64
CA GLU A 222 20.31 9.60 -11.68
C GLU A 222 20.84 10.92 -11.12
N GLY A 223 20.22 11.48 -10.06
CA GLY A 223 20.66 12.74 -9.49
C GLY A 223 19.75 13.26 -8.37
N SER A 224 20.29 14.15 -7.58
CA SER A 224 19.65 14.71 -6.39
C SER A 224 18.59 15.79 -6.68
N ASP A 225 18.36 16.14 -7.95
CA ASP A 225 17.22 16.92 -8.43
C ASP A 225 15.90 16.12 -8.42
N ASN A 226 15.97 14.84 -8.08
CA ASN A 226 14.83 13.96 -7.82
C ASN A 226 14.87 13.52 -6.36
N GLN A 227 13.81 13.78 -5.61
CA GLN A 227 13.71 13.42 -4.18
C GLN A 227 12.35 12.84 -3.86
N VAL A 228 12.25 12.08 -2.77
CA VAL A 228 10.98 11.66 -2.17
C VAL A 228 10.68 12.59 -1.01
N ASP A 229 9.40 12.99 -0.83
CA ASP A 229 8.95 13.61 0.41
C ASP A 229 8.93 12.55 1.52
N PRO A 230 9.92 12.57 2.44
CA PRO A 230 10.03 11.53 3.46
C PRO A 230 8.93 11.64 4.53
N ARG A 231 8.41 12.85 4.81
CA ARG A 231 7.33 13.06 5.79
C ARG A 231 6.00 12.57 5.22
N ALA A 232 5.68 12.87 3.97
CA ALA A 232 4.50 12.33 3.30
C ALA A 232 4.58 10.79 3.21
N PHE A 233 5.77 10.21 2.96
CA PHE A 233 5.94 8.77 2.95
C PHE A 233 5.75 8.17 4.36
N LEU A 234 6.32 8.77 5.40
CA LEU A 234 6.11 8.33 6.79
C LEU A 234 4.62 8.35 7.13
N ARG A 235 3.92 9.45 6.84
CA ARG A 235 2.47 9.58 7.07
C ARG A 235 1.67 8.48 6.40
N ALA A 236 1.99 8.16 5.15
CA ALA A 236 1.35 7.06 4.43
C ALA A 236 1.64 5.69 5.08
N ARG A 237 2.87 5.48 5.60
CA ARG A 237 3.25 4.27 6.33
C ARG A 237 2.54 4.17 7.69
N LEU A 238 2.41 5.28 8.42
CA LEU A 238 1.65 5.30 9.68
C LEU A 238 0.17 4.94 9.45
N MET A 239 -0.41 5.41 8.34
CA MET A 239 -1.75 4.99 7.92
C MET A 239 -1.81 3.48 7.59
N ASP A 240 -0.81 2.93 6.89
CA ASP A 240 -0.73 1.48 6.64
C ASP A 240 -0.74 0.70 7.97
N PHE A 241 0.06 1.15 8.93
CA PHE A 241 0.09 0.53 10.25
C PHE A 241 -1.24 0.65 10.98
N LEU A 242 -1.86 1.83 11.00
CA LEU A 242 -3.15 2.06 11.65
C LEU A 242 -4.23 1.09 11.15
N VAL A 243 -4.32 0.89 9.84
CA VAL A 243 -5.30 0.00 9.23
C VAL A 243 -4.82 -1.46 9.09
N GLY A 244 -3.58 -1.77 9.53
CA GLY A 244 -3.02 -3.11 9.50
C GLY A 244 -2.69 -3.63 8.11
N ASP A 245 -2.43 -2.75 7.15
CA ASP A 245 -2.07 -3.12 5.79
C ASP A 245 -0.57 -3.43 5.68
N TRP A 246 -0.22 -4.68 5.77
CA TRP A 246 1.17 -5.16 5.71
C TRP A 246 1.66 -5.46 4.28
N ASP A 247 0.78 -5.50 3.28
CA ASP A 247 1.17 -5.87 1.90
C ASP A 247 1.67 -4.66 1.10
N ARG A 248 2.61 -3.91 1.69
CA ARG A 248 3.12 -2.65 1.15
C ARG A 248 4.47 -2.80 0.41
N HIS A 249 4.56 -3.80 -0.47
CA HIS A 249 5.71 -3.98 -1.36
C HIS A 249 5.78 -2.88 -2.45
N PRO A 250 6.93 -2.68 -3.13
CA PRO A 250 7.14 -1.57 -4.08
C PRO A 250 6.06 -1.42 -5.16
N ASP A 251 5.46 -2.52 -5.64
CA ASP A 251 4.42 -2.45 -6.69
C ASP A 251 3.09 -1.85 -6.21
N GLN A 252 2.89 -1.75 -4.87
CA GLN A 252 1.69 -1.17 -4.25
C GLN A 252 1.73 0.36 -4.18
N TRP A 253 2.76 0.98 -4.75
CA TRP A 253 2.94 2.42 -4.75
C TRP A 253 2.97 2.99 -6.16
N ARG A 254 2.50 4.23 -6.26
CA ARG A 254 2.85 5.18 -7.30
C ARG A 254 3.42 6.42 -6.63
N TRP A 255 4.11 7.21 -7.42
CA TRP A 255 4.84 8.36 -6.93
C TRP A 255 4.47 9.55 -7.79
N ALA A 256 3.78 10.50 -7.18
CA ALA A 256 3.33 11.74 -7.82
C ALA A 256 4.40 12.81 -7.62
N GLY A 257 5.01 13.28 -8.71
CA GLY A 257 6.10 14.26 -8.69
C GLY A 257 5.59 15.66 -8.91
N PHE A 258 6.06 16.58 -8.06
CA PHE A 258 5.78 18.01 -8.09
C PHE A 258 7.09 18.77 -8.10
N THR A 259 7.20 19.81 -8.93
CA THR A 259 8.39 20.67 -8.92
C THR A 259 8.32 21.63 -7.74
N GLU A 260 9.35 21.59 -6.92
CA GLU A 260 9.54 22.43 -5.72
C GLU A 260 10.93 23.05 -5.70
N GLU A 261 11.12 24.13 -4.95
CA GLU A 261 12.45 24.70 -4.69
C GLU A 261 13.01 24.09 -3.40
N VAL A 262 14.03 23.23 -3.53
CA VAL A 262 14.70 22.56 -2.41
C VAL A 262 16.19 22.90 -2.45
N ALA A 263 16.75 23.36 -1.32
CA ALA A 263 18.17 23.76 -1.22
C ALA A 263 18.62 24.72 -2.34
N GLY A 264 17.75 25.69 -2.69
CA GLY A 264 18.05 26.72 -3.70
C GLY A 264 18.07 26.22 -5.14
N ARG A 265 17.40 25.11 -5.43
CA ARG A 265 17.25 24.56 -6.79
C ARG A 265 15.87 23.99 -7.03
N GLU A 266 15.48 23.97 -8.30
CA GLU A 266 14.29 23.29 -8.78
C GLU A 266 14.49 21.77 -8.66
N THR A 267 13.63 21.10 -7.89
CA THR A 267 13.71 19.68 -7.54
C THR A 267 12.36 19.03 -7.78
N LEU A 268 12.34 17.86 -8.41
CA LEU A 268 11.13 17.07 -8.57
C LEU A 268 10.93 16.20 -7.32
N VAL A 269 10.02 16.62 -6.47
CA VAL A 269 9.70 15.92 -5.20
C VAL A 269 8.54 14.96 -5.39
N PHE A 270 8.76 13.70 -5.08
CA PHE A 270 7.79 12.64 -5.25
C PHE A 270 7.05 12.33 -3.95
N SER A 271 5.75 12.53 -3.96
CA SER A 271 4.84 12.13 -2.90
C SER A 271 4.24 10.74 -3.16
N PRO A 272 4.06 9.91 -2.11
CA PRO A 272 3.56 8.55 -2.24
C PRO A 272 2.05 8.52 -2.55
N VAL A 273 1.65 7.66 -3.46
CA VAL A 273 0.26 7.32 -3.75
C VAL A 273 0.06 5.83 -3.48
N PRO A 274 -0.40 5.47 -2.28
CA PRO A 274 -0.66 4.07 -1.93
C PRO A 274 -1.85 3.52 -2.71
N ARG A 275 -1.70 2.31 -3.22
CA ARG A 275 -2.71 1.60 -4.01
C ARG A 275 -3.01 0.25 -3.38
N ASP A 276 -4.11 -0.37 -3.81
CA ASP A 276 -4.48 -1.74 -3.47
C ASP A 276 -4.51 -2.01 -1.96
N ARG A 277 -5.58 -1.56 -1.29
CA ARG A 277 -5.79 -1.64 0.16
C ARG A 277 -6.50 -2.93 0.59
N ASP A 278 -6.36 -4.00 -0.17
CA ASP A 278 -7.11 -5.24 0.03
C ASP A 278 -6.76 -5.96 1.34
N TRP A 279 -5.51 -5.82 1.81
CA TRP A 279 -5.05 -6.41 3.07
C TRP A 279 -5.29 -5.52 4.29
N ALA A 280 -5.75 -4.30 4.09
CA ALA A 280 -6.17 -3.46 5.20
C ALA A 280 -7.34 -4.12 5.96
N LEU A 281 -7.31 -4.05 7.29
CA LEU A 281 -8.34 -4.56 8.17
C LEU A 281 -8.54 -6.10 8.06
N ALA A 282 -7.55 -6.83 7.54
CA ALA A 282 -7.64 -8.27 7.30
C ALA A 282 -7.72 -9.05 8.62
N ARG A 283 -8.69 -9.99 8.70
CA ARG A 283 -8.89 -10.86 9.86
C ARG A 283 -8.28 -12.23 9.63
N ILE A 284 -7.06 -12.43 10.14
CA ILE A 284 -6.30 -13.67 10.00
C ILE A 284 -6.44 -14.48 11.29
N ASP A 285 -7.33 -15.45 11.27
CA ASP A 285 -7.72 -16.27 12.42
C ASP A 285 -7.32 -17.76 12.22
N GLY A 286 -7.71 -18.58 13.20
CA GLY A 286 -7.55 -20.02 13.15
C GLY A 286 -6.11 -20.50 13.35
N LEU A 287 -5.91 -21.81 13.19
CA LEU A 287 -4.60 -22.42 13.39
C LEU A 287 -3.58 -21.90 12.35
N LEU A 288 -4.02 -21.63 11.11
CA LEU A 288 -3.16 -21.10 10.07
C LEU A 288 -2.60 -19.72 10.47
N GLY A 289 -3.41 -18.84 11.06
CA GLY A 289 -2.98 -17.55 11.57
C GLY A 289 -1.88 -17.63 12.64
N LEU A 290 -1.82 -18.74 13.39
CA LEU A 290 -0.77 -18.97 14.39
C LEU A 290 0.54 -19.49 13.79
N VAL A 291 0.47 -20.32 12.72
CA VAL A 291 1.67 -20.99 12.18
C VAL A 291 2.23 -20.31 10.93
N ALA A 292 1.42 -19.64 10.13
CA ALA A 292 1.86 -18.96 8.91
C ALA A 292 2.90 -17.86 9.16
N PRO A 293 2.87 -17.10 10.26
CA PRO A 293 3.92 -16.13 10.57
C PRO A 293 5.32 -16.70 10.78
N LEU A 294 5.48 -17.99 10.99
CA LEU A 294 6.80 -18.61 11.14
C LEU A 294 7.63 -18.54 9.85
N PRO A 295 7.10 -18.95 8.65
CA PRO A 295 7.79 -18.75 7.38
C PRO A 295 7.51 -17.39 6.72
N TRP A 296 6.42 -16.71 7.07
CA TRP A 296 5.98 -15.43 6.49
C TRP A 296 5.72 -14.41 7.60
N PRO A 297 6.75 -13.70 8.09
CA PRO A 297 6.63 -12.80 9.24
C PRO A 297 5.53 -11.75 9.10
N GLN A 298 5.32 -11.27 7.87
CA GLN A 298 4.32 -10.26 7.53
C GLN A 298 2.88 -10.74 7.63
N TYR A 299 2.62 -12.05 7.66
CA TYR A 299 1.26 -12.57 7.71
C TYR A 299 0.63 -12.35 9.09
N VAL A 300 0.09 -11.17 9.29
CA VAL A 300 -0.47 -10.69 10.56
C VAL A 300 -1.90 -10.19 10.37
N GLY A 301 -2.77 -10.50 11.32
CA GLY A 301 -4.16 -10.02 11.34
C GLY A 301 -4.28 -8.64 11.94
N PHE A 302 -5.39 -7.97 11.62
CA PHE A 302 -5.79 -6.72 12.22
C PHE A 302 -6.51 -6.98 13.55
N ASP A 303 -6.02 -6.37 14.63
CA ASP A 303 -6.60 -6.46 15.98
C ASP A 303 -6.38 -5.13 16.73
N GLU A 304 -6.83 -5.01 17.98
CA GLU A 304 -6.70 -3.82 18.83
C GLU A 304 -5.25 -3.35 19.00
N GLY A 305 -4.31 -4.31 19.13
CA GLY A 305 -2.89 -4.02 19.26
C GLY A 305 -2.12 -4.11 17.94
N TYR A 306 -0.84 -3.72 18.02
CA TYR A 306 0.09 -3.85 16.90
C TYR A 306 0.91 -5.14 16.99
N PRO A 307 1.16 -5.85 15.87
CA PRO A 307 2.25 -6.81 15.81
C PRO A 307 3.59 -6.05 15.92
N SER A 308 4.71 -6.76 16.15
CA SER A 308 5.99 -6.07 16.17
C SER A 308 6.26 -5.30 14.85
N PRO A 309 6.94 -4.13 14.91
CA PRO A 309 7.27 -3.34 13.73
C PRO A 309 7.96 -4.15 12.63
N PHE A 310 8.90 -5.04 13.01
CA PHE A 310 9.58 -5.95 12.09
C PHE A 310 8.62 -6.78 11.24
N ARG A 311 7.51 -7.25 11.82
CA ARG A 311 6.55 -8.10 11.10
C ARG A 311 5.69 -7.31 10.14
N ILE A 312 5.06 -6.25 10.63
CA ILE A 312 4.10 -5.48 9.82
C ILE A 312 4.79 -4.66 8.71
N SER A 313 6.05 -4.24 8.91
CA SER A 313 6.83 -3.50 7.91
C SER A 313 7.58 -4.39 6.92
N TRP A 314 7.55 -5.71 7.09
CA TRP A 314 8.40 -6.65 6.35
C TRP A 314 8.39 -6.46 4.83
N ASN A 315 7.23 -6.27 4.22
CA ASN A 315 7.11 -6.09 2.77
C ASN A 315 7.59 -4.72 2.29
N GLY A 316 7.41 -3.67 3.11
CA GLY A 316 7.82 -2.30 2.83
C GLY A 316 9.25 -1.95 3.26
N ARG A 317 9.93 -2.83 4.02
CA ARG A 317 11.20 -2.51 4.71
C ARG A 317 12.30 -1.90 3.83
N GLY A 318 12.32 -2.25 2.54
CA GLY A 318 13.30 -1.66 1.61
C GLY A 318 13.01 -0.20 1.30
N LEU A 319 11.74 0.14 1.12
CA LEU A 319 11.28 1.53 0.96
C LEU A 319 11.47 2.31 2.27
N ASP A 320 11.07 1.69 3.40
CA ASP A 320 11.14 2.31 4.72
C ASP A 320 12.58 2.72 5.06
N ARG A 321 13.55 1.83 4.83
CA ARG A 321 14.99 2.13 5.09
C ARG A 321 15.54 3.20 4.17
N ARG A 322 15.17 3.20 2.90
CA ARG A 322 15.67 4.17 1.92
C ARG A 322 15.05 5.55 2.14
N PHE A 323 13.74 5.64 2.24
CA PHE A 323 13.04 6.94 2.21
C PHE A 323 12.94 7.62 3.57
N LEU A 324 13.04 6.86 4.68
CA LEU A 324 12.99 7.43 6.02
C LEU A 324 14.39 7.65 6.65
N ALA A 325 15.45 7.34 5.90
CA ALA A 325 16.84 7.49 6.38
C ALA A 325 17.19 8.91 6.83
N GLY A 326 16.58 9.94 6.26
CA GLY A 326 16.80 11.34 6.60
C GLY A 326 16.01 11.85 7.81
N LEU A 327 15.03 11.08 8.34
CA LEU A 327 14.15 11.54 9.40
C LEU A 327 14.69 11.21 10.80
N SER A 328 14.61 12.20 11.70
CA SER A 328 14.93 12.07 13.12
C SER A 328 13.79 11.44 13.93
N ARG A 329 14.04 11.11 15.22
CA ARG A 329 13.01 10.66 16.15
C ARG A 329 11.90 11.70 16.32
N ASP A 330 12.25 12.99 16.37
CA ASP A 330 11.29 14.05 16.53
C ASP A 330 10.41 14.20 15.27
N ASP A 331 10.95 13.98 14.07
CA ASP A 331 10.15 13.93 12.84
C ASP A 331 9.09 12.83 12.87
N PHE A 332 9.44 11.64 13.42
CA PHE A 332 8.47 10.55 13.58
C PHE A 332 7.38 10.89 14.59
N ARG A 333 7.72 11.59 15.68
CA ARG A 333 6.75 12.06 16.68
C ARG A 333 5.82 13.12 16.11
N ASP A 334 6.38 14.13 15.44
CA ASP A 334 5.63 15.20 14.82
C ASP A 334 4.60 14.66 13.82
N GLU A 335 5.01 13.73 12.93
CA GLU A 335 4.10 13.12 11.96
C GLU A 335 3.05 12.23 12.64
N THR A 336 3.39 11.59 13.76
CA THR A 336 2.43 10.80 14.53
C THR A 336 1.39 11.69 15.19
N GLU A 337 1.80 12.81 15.80
CA GLU A 337 0.89 13.79 16.40
C GLU A 337 -0.02 14.40 15.33
N ALA A 338 0.53 14.83 14.20
CA ALA A 338 -0.23 15.36 13.08
C ALA A 338 -1.26 14.35 12.54
N LEU A 339 -0.88 13.07 12.42
CA LEU A 339 -1.81 12.03 12.03
C LEU A 339 -2.93 11.83 13.06
N MET A 340 -2.60 11.83 14.35
CA MET A 340 -3.60 11.67 15.40
C MET A 340 -4.55 12.88 15.49
N GLU A 341 -4.10 14.08 15.17
CA GLU A 341 -4.94 15.27 15.06
C GLU A 341 -5.91 15.19 13.86
N ALA A 342 -5.44 14.64 12.74
CA ALA A 342 -6.22 14.48 11.53
C ALA A 342 -7.22 13.32 11.62
N VAL A 343 -6.82 12.18 12.19
CA VAL A 343 -7.63 10.95 12.31
C VAL A 343 -8.20 10.86 13.73
N THR A 344 -9.16 11.70 14.04
CA THR A 344 -9.82 11.72 15.37
C THR A 344 -10.75 10.51 15.56
N PRO A 345 -11.19 10.22 16.80
CA PRO A 345 -12.22 9.20 17.05
C PRO A 345 -13.49 9.40 16.22
N GLU A 346 -13.90 10.65 15.99
CA GLU A 346 -15.09 11.00 15.19
C GLU A 346 -14.87 10.71 13.69
N VAL A 347 -13.66 10.93 13.18
CA VAL A 347 -13.27 10.57 11.82
C VAL A 347 -13.30 9.06 11.64
N ILE A 348 -12.84 8.29 12.64
CA ILE A 348 -12.93 6.84 12.65
C ILE A 348 -14.39 6.38 12.64
N ASP A 349 -15.26 6.96 13.50
CA ASP A 349 -16.68 6.65 13.54
C ASP A 349 -17.34 6.92 12.17
N ALA A 350 -17.03 8.05 11.56
CA ALA A 350 -17.56 8.43 10.26
C ALA A 350 -17.07 7.47 9.15
N ALA A 351 -15.78 7.12 9.15
CA ALA A 351 -15.20 6.22 8.17
C ALA A 351 -15.80 4.81 8.26
N VAL A 352 -15.94 4.24 9.45
CA VAL A 352 -16.60 2.94 9.63
C VAL A 352 -18.10 3.03 9.31
N GLY A 353 -18.73 4.17 9.60
CA GLY A 353 -20.12 4.47 9.26
C GLY A 353 -20.45 4.47 7.75
N THR A 354 -19.43 4.52 6.87
CA THR A 354 -19.62 4.39 5.41
C THR A 354 -19.99 2.97 4.97
N LEU A 355 -19.75 1.97 5.83
CA LEU A 355 -20.14 0.59 5.52
C LEU A 355 -21.65 0.47 5.33
N PRO A 356 -22.10 -0.37 4.36
CA PRO A 356 -23.54 -0.69 4.22
C PRO A 356 -24.13 -1.20 5.55
N GLY A 357 -25.36 -0.81 5.87
CA GLY A 357 -26.02 -1.16 7.13
C GLY A 357 -25.85 -2.62 7.55
N PRO A 358 -26.09 -3.62 6.67
CA PRO A 358 -25.89 -5.03 7.01
C PRO A 358 -24.44 -5.41 7.38
N TYR A 359 -23.43 -4.68 6.87
CA TYR A 359 -22.03 -4.88 7.26
C TYR A 359 -21.74 -4.21 8.60
N PHE A 360 -22.23 -2.97 8.76
CA PHE A 360 -22.07 -2.22 10.00
C PHE A 360 -22.67 -2.97 11.20
N GLU A 361 -23.84 -3.59 11.04
CA GLU A 361 -24.48 -4.40 12.09
C GLU A 361 -23.61 -5.58 12.55
N VAL A 362 -22.79 -6.16 11.65
CA VAL A 362 -21.96 -7.34 11.97
C VAL A 362 -20.61 -6.96 12.55
N ILE A 363 -19.95 -5.92 12.01
CA ILE A 363 -18.55 -5.62 12.35
C ILE A 363 -18.32 -4.18 12.78
N GLY A 364 -19.29 -3.27 12.62
CA GLY A 364 -19.06 -1.83 12.77
C GLY A 364 -18.51 -1.45 14.14
N GLU A 365 -19.10 -1.96 15.22
CA GLU A 365 -18.66 -1.67 16.59
C GLU A 365 -17.26 -2.25 16.88
N ASP A 366 -17.01 -3.52 16.53
CA ASP A 366 -15.70 -4.18 16.70
C ASP A 366 -14.60 -3.44 15.94
N LEU A 367 -14.87 -3.09 14.69
CA LEU A 367 -13.93 -2.40 13.83
C LEU A 367 -13.60 -0.99 14.34
N THR A 368 -14.62 -0.24 14.76
CA THR A 368 -14.46 1.08 15.36
C THR A 368 -13.60 1.03 16.62
N ASN A 369 -13.88 0.10 17.52
CA ASN A 369 -13.14 -0.05 18.77
C ASN A 369 -11.66 -0.40 18.50
N LYS A 370 -11.40 -1.30 17.56
CA LYS A 370 -10.03 -1.68 17.16
C LYS A 370 -9.26 -0.51 16.56
N LEU A 371 -9.86 0.24 15.66
CA LEU A 371 -9.21 1.41 15.06
C LEU A 371 -8.90 2.49 16.10
N LYS A 372 -9.83 2.76 17.04
CA LYS A 372 -9.60 3.70 18.14
C LYS A 372 -8.50 3.23 19.08
N ALA A 373 -8.51 1.95 19.47
CA ALA A 373 -7.46 1.38 20.32
C ALA A 373 -6.08 1.46 19.63
N ARG A 374 -5.99 1.14 18.35
CA ARG A 374 -4.75 1.27 17.57
C ARG A 374 -4.29 2.73 17.47
N ARG A 375 -5.21 3.66 17.24
CA ARG A 375 -4.88 5.09 17.25
C ARG A 375 -4.24 5.52 18.58
N GLU A 376 -4.79 5.08 19.70
CA GLU A 376 -4.24 5.39 21.03
C GLU A 376 -2.87 4.75 21.27
N ALA A 377 -2.64 3.55 20.75
CA ALA A 377 -1.37 2.83 20.87
C ALA A 377 -0.33 3.24 19.81
N LEU A 378 -0.69 4.07 18.83
CA LEU A 378 0.18 4.45 17.72
C LEU A 378 1.51 5.09 18.17
N PRO A 379 1.54 6.04 19.12
CA PRO A 379 2.80 6.67 19.54
C PRO A 379 3.82 5.67 20.09
N GLU A 380 3.40 4.72 20.94
CA GLU A 380 4.29 3.68 21.46
C GLU A 380 4.82 2.77 20.34
N PHE A 381 3.95 2.35 19.43
CA PHE A 381 4.33 1.56 18.27
C PHE A 381 5.35 2.28 17.37
N VAL A 382 5.18 3.60 17.17
CA VAL A 382 6.08 4.39 16.33
C VAL A 382 7.46 4.57 16.95
N GLU A 383 7.57 4.69 18.28
CA GLU A 383 8.86 4.66 18.96
C GLU A 383 9.61 3.35 18.70
N ASP A 384 8.93 2.22 18.79
CA ASP A 384 9.51 0.91 18.48
C ASP A 384 9.88 0.79 16.97
N TYR A 385 9.06 1.36 16.09
CA TYR A 385 9.33 1.36 14.65
C TYR A 385 10.53 2.23 14.30
N TYR A 386 10.62 3.42 14.88
CA TYR A 386 11.81 4.27 14.73
C TYR A 386 13.07 3.53 15.21
N GLY A 387 13.03 2.93 16.41
CA GLY A 387 14.16 2.16 16.94
C GLY A 387 14.59 1.00 16.03
N LEU A 388 13.66 0.36 15.34
CA LEU A 388 13.96 -0.68 14.34
C LEU A 388 14.72 -0.12 13.12
N LEU A 389 14.39 1.10 12.68
CA LEU A 389 15.02 1.74 11.52
C LEU A 389 16.34 2.42 11.89
N ALA A 390 16.37 3.12 13.01
CA ALA A 390 17.49 3.94 13.45
C ALA A 390 18.74 3.13 13.79
N GLY A 391 18.58 1.85 14.20
CA GLY A 391 19.73 1.03 14.63
C GLY A 391 20.79 0.79 13.54
N TRP A 392 20.39 0.66 12.29
CA TRP A 392 21.25 0.54 11.11
C TRP A 392 20.66 1.36 9.97
N VAL A 393 21.33 2.43 9.59
CA VAL A 393 20.84 3.36 8.58
C VAL A 393 21.69 3.27 7.32
N ASP A 394 21.03 3.07 6.19
CA ASP A 394 21.62 3.10 4.87
C ASP A 394 21.33 4.48 4.26
N VAL A 395 22.37 5.24 3.91
CA VAL A 395 22.29 6.53 3.22
C VAL A 395 22.81 6.30 1.80
N GLU A 396 21.95 6.50 0.81
CA GLU A 396 22.26 6.30 -0.60
C GLU A 396 22.43 7.67 -1.27
N ALA A 397 23.57 7.90 -1.90
CA ALA A 397 23.88 9.05 -2.75
C ALA A 397 23.38 8.81 -4.18
N THR A 398 23.91 9.52 -5.18
CA THR A 398 23.45 9.44 -6.57
C THR A 398 24.58 8.95 -7.51
N ASP A 399 24.34 8.97 -8.82
CA ASP A 399 25.36 8.69 -9.84
C ASP A 399 26.11 9.98 -10.27
N GLU A 400 25.79 11.14 -9.68
CA GLU A 400 26.51 12.41 -9.89
C GLU A 400 27.69 12.54 -8.94
N ASP A 401 28.56 13.54 -9.17
CA ASP A 401 29.67 13.85 -8.29
C ASP A 401 29.19 14.54 -7.02
N GLU A 402 29.51 14.00 -5.85
CA GLU A 402 29.08 14.53 -4.56
C GLU A 402 30.27 14.90 -3.65
N TRP A 403 30.01 15.91 -2.82
CA TRP A 403 30.83 16.23 -1.66
C TRP A 403 30.15 15.76 -0.40
N VAL A 404 30.80 14.87 0.33
CA VAL A 404 30.24 14.30 1.56
C VAL A 404 31.08 14.72 2.76
N THR A 405 30.42 15.26 3.79
CA THR A 405 31.06 15.51 5.09
C THR A 405 30.50 14.56 6.15
N VAL A 406 31.43 13.94 6.89
CA VAL A 406 31.09 13.07 8.04
C VAL A 406 31.76 13.70 9.26
N ARG A 407 30.95 14.27 10.17
CA ARG A 407 31.43 14.99 11.35
C ARG A 407 31.13 14.22 12.61
N HIS A 408 32.15 13.82 13.35
CA HIS A 408 32.02 13.23 14.67
C HIS A 408 31.91 14.30 15.76
N GLY A 409 31.18 14.02 16.84
CA GLY A 409 30.95 14.96 17.94
C GLY A 409 30.02 16.12 17.56
N ALA A 410 29.01 15.84 16.75
CA ALA A 410 28.03 16.84 16.30
C ALA A 410 27.14 17.28 17.47
N ASP A 411 26.67 18.54 17.41
CA ASP A 411 25.70 19.12 18.34
C ASP A 411 26.10 19.02 19.85
N GLY A 412 27.39 18.80 20.13
CA GLY A 412 27.90 18.69 21.50
C GLY A 412 27.75 17.30 22.12
N ASP A 413 27.30 16.31 21.39
CA ASP A 413 27.27 14.91 21.74
C ASP A 413 28.50 14.22 21.10
N GLU A 414 29.41 13.68 21.94
CA GLU A 414 30.65 13.06 21.48
C GLU A 414 30.42 11.81 20.64
N ASP A 415 29.28 11.13 20.82
CA ASP A 415 28.92 9.91 20.12
C ASP A 415 28.00 10.17 18.88
N ALA A 416 27.62 11.43 18.63
CA ALA A 416 26.83 11.80 17.47
C ALA A 416 27.67 11.92 16.20
N VAL A 417 27.09 11.51 15.08
CA VAL A 417 27.68 11.60 13.74
C VAL A 417 26.75 12.36 12.81
N GLN A 418 27.20 13.50 12.29
CA GLN A 418 26.47 14.21 11.25
C GLN A 418 26.98 13.79 9.87
N VAL A 419 26.06 13.47 8.97
CA VAL A 419 26.33 13.21 7.55
C VAL A 419 25.64 14.28 6.74
N ARG A 420 26.39 14.96 5.87
CA ARG A 420 25.88 15.90 4.87
C ARG A 420 26.35 15.51 3.50
N ILE A 421 25.45 15.59 2.52
CA ILE A 421 25.75 15.31 1.11
C ILE A 421 25.36 16.54 0.30
N PHE A 422 26.31 17.01 -0.50
CA PHE A 422 26.17 18.17 -1.35
C PHE A 422 26.41 17.78 -2.80
N ASP A 423 25.66 18.35 -3.72
CA ASP A 423 26.03 18.28 -5.14
C ASP A 423 27.29 19.10 -5.43
N MET A 424 28.03 18.68 -6.44
CA MET A 424 29.13 19.46 -7.01
C MET A 424 28.60 20.34 -8.14
N GLN A 425 29.04 21.60 -8.15
CA GLN A 425 28.77 22.54 -9.23
C GLN A 425 30.08 23.24 -9.63
N ASP A 426 30.48 23.09 -10.88
CA ASP A 426 31.73 23.68 -11.40
C ASP A 426 32.98 23.28 -10.59
N GLY A 427 32.97 22.08 -9.98
CA GLY A 427 34.09 21.56 -9.16
C GLY A 427 34.08 22.04 -7.71
N GLU A 428 33.04 22.71 -7.24
CA GLU A 428 32.90 23.17 -5.86
C GLU A 428 31.56 22.63 -5.29
N PRO A 429 31.48 22.27 -3.99
CA PRO A 429 30.22 21.85 -3.38
C PRO A 429 29.24 23.03 -3.34
N ARG A 430 27.98 22.75 -3.58
CA ARG A 430 26.91 23.73 -3.39
C ARG A 430 26.83 24.21 -1.95
N ALA A 431 26.21 25.38 -1.73
CA ALA A 431 26.13 26.00 -0.40
C ALA A 431 25.30 25.20 0.59
N GLU A 432 24.23 24.50 0.11
CA GLU A 432 23.31 23.75 0.94
C GLU A 432 23.33 22.27 0.56
N PRO A 433 23.36 21.36 1.56
CA PRO A 433 23.30 19.93 1.34
C PRO A 433 21.88 19.53 0.91
N TRP A 434 21.75 18.52 0.05
CA TRP A 434 20.48 17.88 -0.23
C TRP A 434 20.14 16.77 0.78
N PHE A 435 21.14 16.27 1.53
CA PHE A 435 20.96 15.39 2.69
C PHE A 435 21.72 15.96 3.88
N ASP A 436 21.07 16.13 5.02
CA ASP A 436 21.67 16.55 6.29
C ASP A 436 20.97 15.84 7.45
N ARG A 437 21.71 14.98 8.16
CA ARG A 437 21.20 14.31 9.34
C ARG A 437 22.29 14.10 10.38
N THR A 438 21.95 14.37 11.65
CA THR A 438 22.73 13.97 12.82
C THR A 438 22.19 12.65 13.38
N PHE A 439 23.03 11.65 13.45
CA PHE A 439 22.76 10.34 14.04
C PHE A 439 23.29 10.32 15.46
N VAL A 440 22.45 9.92 16.43
CA VAL A 440 22.75 9.90 17.86
C VAL A 440 23.24 8.51 18.26
N GLY A 441 24.34 8.42 19.02
CA GLY A 441 24.99 7.15 19.36
C GLY A 441 24.10 6.19 20.15
N ASP A 442 23.18 6.70 20.97
CA ASP A 442 22.21 5.88 21.72
C ASP A 442 21.15 5.22 20.82
N GLU A 443 20.95 5.71 19.59
CA GLU A 443 19.93 5.27 18.66
C GLU A 443 20.51 4.49 17.48
N THR A 444 21.68 4.89 16.99
CA THR A 444 22.27 4.40 15.76
C THR A 444 23.62 3.70 16.03
N ASN A 445 23.65 2.40 15.71
CA ASN A 445 24.87 1.59 15.86
C ASN A 445 25.79 1.70 14.64
N GLU A 446 25.21 1.87 13.45
CA GLU A 446 25.95 1.87 12.19
C GLU A 446 25.23 2.73 11.14
N VAL A 447 25.98 3.63 10.51
CA VAL A 447 25.57 4.36 9.30
C VAL A 447 26.41 3.85 8.13
N ARG A 448 25.74 3.40 7.08
CA ARG A 448 26.37 2.95 5.84
C ARG A 448 26.10 3.97 4.75
N LEU A 449 27.15 4.49 4.18
CA LEU A 449 27.09 5.44 3.08
C LEU A 449 27.39 4.71 1.77
N TYR A 450 26.45 4.78 0.83
CA TYR A 450 26.57 4.21 -0.52
C TYR A 450 26.67 5.36 -1.52
N LEU A 451 27.87 5.57 -2.06
CA LEU A 451 28.17 6.69 -2.95
C LEU A 451 27.77 6.45 -4.41
N MET A 452 27.32 5.25 -4.74
CA MET A 452 26.82 4.83 -6.07
C MET A 452 27.81 5.07 -7.21
N GLY A 453 27.63 6.14 -8.02
CA GLY A 453 28.48 6.52 -9.13
C GLY A 453 29.12 7.88 -8.91
N GLY A 454 29.74 8.47 -9.94
CA GLY A 454 30.40 9.78 -9.86
C GLY A 454 31.87 9.75 -9.40
N GLU A 455 32.46 10.94 -9.29
CA GLU A 455 33.77 11.17 -8.68
C GLU A 455 33.56 11.87 -7.32
N ASP A 456 33.26 11.09 -6.27
CA ASP A 456 32.86 11.59 -4.96
C ASP A 456 34.06 11.93 -4.09
N GLU A 457 33.89 13.00 -3.31
CA GLU A 457 34.87 13.39 -2.29
C GLU A 457 34.26 13.26 -0.89
N VAL A 458 34.90 12.48 0.01
CA VAL A 458 34.47 12.32 1.39
C VAL A 458 35.44 12.96 2.35
N GLN A 459 34.96 13.91 3.15
CA GLN A 459 35.73 14.56 4.21
C GLN A 459 35.26 14.15 5.59
N GLY A 460 36.15 13.56 6.38
CA GLY A 460 35.92 13.28 7.78
C GLY A 460 36.39 14.44 8.68
N GLU A 461 35.58 14.81 9.67
CA GLU A 461 35.85 15.81 10.67
C GLU A 461 35.65 15.26 12.09
N GLY A 462 36.49 15.68 13.05
CA GLY A 462 36.45 15.20 14.43
C GLY A 462 37.25 13.91 14.67
N GLU A 463 37.32 13.46 15.89
CA GLU A 463 38.02 12.21 16.28
C GLU A 463 36.99 11.09 16.39
N ALA A 464 37.12 10.05 15.57
CA ALA A 464 36.40 8.79 15.76
C ALA A 464 36.96 8.08 17.00
N ARG A 465 36.14 7.71 17.94
CA ARG A 465 36.52 6.92 19.14
C ARG A 465 36.18 5.46 18.99
#